data_062e1101900ac2f16db259a028dc6990
#
_entry.id   062e1101900ac2f16db259a028dc6990
#
_cell.length_a   1.000
_cell.length_b   1.000
_cell.length_c   1.000
_cell.angle_alpha   90.00
_cell.angle_beta   90.00
_cell.angle_gamma   90.00
#
_symmetry.space_group_name_H-M   'P 1'
#
loop_
_entity.id
_entity.type
_entity.pdbx_description
1 polymer ?
#
loop_
_entity_poly.entity_id
_entity_poly.type
_entity_poly.pdbx_seq_one_letter_code
_entity_poly.pdbx_strand_id
1 'polypeptide(L)'
;MGRVTAERPLKGTRQNARVANTTHRFDAIDALRGMAIVWMTLFHFCFNLNHFGYWKQNFYTDPLWTWQRTIIVSLFLFCAGLGQAVAVYRGQSTQRFWQRWAQIALCALLVTAGSYWMYPKSFIYFGVLHGIAVMLLIVRFTANWGRWLWLAGGLVIAMKIIAVYAHSVWPELYFLNNSSFNWLGLINRKPITEDYAPLVPWLGVMWWGMAAGQWLLKHRMQWLRCALPTAAAPIAWLGRWSLSWYLLHQPVLIGVLMGVPLLTLLVS
;
A
#
# COMPACT_ATOMS: atom_id res chain seq x y z
N MET A 1 -54.28 -0.24 -50.96
CA MET A 1 -52.96 0.44 -51.01
C MET A 1 -52.77 1.19 -49.70
N GLY A 2 -52.23 0.55 -48.68
CA GLY A 2 -51.96 1.14 -47.35
C GLY A 2 -50.49 1.38 -47.17
N ARG A 3 -50.09 2.64 -46.97
CA ARG A 3 -48.70 3.05 -46.67
C ARG A 3 -48.39 2.69 -45.25
N VAL A 4 -47.40 1.84 -45.01
CA VAL A 4 -46.78 1.59 -43.73
C VAL A 4 -45.78 2.72 -43.46
N THR A 5 -46.06 3.58 -42.48
CA THR A 5 -45.12 4.61 -42.02
C THR A 5 -44.14 3.95 -41.07
N ALA A 6 -42.84 3.93 -41.48
CA ALA A 6 -41.75 3.48 -40.61
C ALA A 6 -41.51 4.51 -39.51
N GLU A 7 -41.75 4.16 -38.26
CA GLU A 7 -41.37 4.95 -37.10
C GLU A 7 -39.84 4.99 -36.94
N ARG A 8 -39.29 6.21 -36.86
CA ARG A 8 -37.87 6.42 -36.52
C ARG A 8 -37.64 6.10 -35.03
N PRO A 9 -36.63 5.30 -34.67
CA PRO A 9 -36.33 5.05 -33.27
C PRO A 9 -35.79 6.35 -32.61
N LEU A 10 -36.38 6.67 -31.47
CA LEU A 10 -36.10 7.86 -30.64
C LEU A 10 -34.62 7.88 -30.21
N LYS A 11 -33.91 8.99 -30.46
CA LYS A 11 -32.52 9.25 -30.09
C LYS A 11 -32.21 9.17 -28.58
N GLY A 12 -33.21 9.08 -27.71
CA GLY A 12 -33.08 9.05 -26.25
C GLY A 12 -32.52 7.75 -25.67
N THR A 13 -32.69 6.62 -26.36
CA THR A 13 -32.29 5.30 -25.82
C THR A 13 -30.77 5.03 -25.86
N ARG A 14 -30.05 5.68 -26.77
CA ARG A 14 -28.58 5.51 -26.87
C ARG A 14 -27.81 6.37 -25.87
N GLN A 15 -28.40 7.45 -25.37
CA GLN A 15 -27.77 8.34 -24.40
C GLN A 15 -27.82 7.76 -22.99
N ASN A 16 -28.93 7.08 -22.65
CA ASN A 16 -29.07 6.36 -21.37
C ASN A 16 -28.19 5.11 -21.27
N ALA A 17 -27.88 4.44 -22.38
CA ALA A 17 -26.95 3.30 -22.39
C ALA A 17 -25.47 3.73 -22.24
N ARG A 18 -25.11 4.97 -22.60
CA ARG A 18 -23.75 5.50 -22.39
C ARG A 18 -23.50 5.93 -20.97
N VAL A 19 -24.50 6.38 -20.22
CA VAL A 19 -24.40 6.79 -18.81
C VAL A 19 -24.28 5.58 -17.87
N ALA A 20 -24.78 4.39 -18.28
CA ALA A 20 -24.71 3.17 -17.46
C ALA A 20 -23.34 2.48 -17.45
N ASN A 21 -22.36 2.95 -18.21
CA ASN A 21 -21.04 2.33 -18.31
C ASN A 21 -19.92 3.16 -17.66
N THR A 22 -20.25 4.05 -16.73
CA THR A 22 -19.28 4.57 -15.79
C THR A 22 -18.91 3.43 -14.85
N THR A 23 -17.73 2.86 -15.02
CA THR A 23 -17.13 1.90 -14.10
C THR A 23 -17.13 2.54 -12.70
N HIS A 24 -18.16 2.26 -11.88
CA HIS A 24 -18.27 2.77 -10.53
C HIS A 24 -17.01 2.38 -9.75
N ARG A 25 -16.13 3.35 -9.59
CA ARG A 25 -14.93 3.23 -8.76
C ARG A 25 -15.41 3.09 -7.32
N PHE A 26 -14.72 2.29 -6.51
CA PHE A 26 -15.06 2.15 -5.11
C PHE A 26 -14.35 3.23 -4.30
N ASP A 27 -14.99 4.40 -4.20
CA ASP A 27 -14.43 5.57 -3.52
C ASP A 27 -14.13 5.31 -2.04
N ALA A 28 -14.85 4.39 -1.40
CA ALA A 28 -14.56 3.95 -0.04
C ALA A 28 -13.15 3.35 0.12
N ILE A 29 -12.68 2.54 -0.85
CA ILE A 29 -11.32 1.99 -0.83
C ILE A 29 -10.29 3.09 -1.08
N ASP A 30 -10.59 4.02 -1.99
CA ASP A 30 -9.72 5.16 -2.26
C ASP A 30 -9.63 6.08 -1.04
N ALA A 31 -10.73 6.31 -0.31
CA ALA A 31 -10.74 7.08 0.93
C ALA A 31 -9.91 6.40 2.04
N LEU A 32 -10.07 5.08 2.22
CA LEU A 32 -9.26 4.31 3.18
C LEU A 32 -7.76 4.42 2.87
N ARG A 33 -7.39 4.33 1.59
CA ARG A 33 -6.01 4.51 1.13
C ARG A 33 -5.53 5.94 1.34
N GLY A 34 -6.40 6.94 1.11
CA GLY A 34 -6.11 8.35 1.37
C GLY A 34 -5.84 8.64 2.84
N MET A 35 -6.63 8.06 3.76
CA MET A 35 -6.38 8.16 5.20
C MET A 35 -5.02 7.57 5.58
N ALA A 36 -4.66 6.41 5.03
CA ALA A 36 -3.35 5.80 5.25
C ALA A 36 -2.21 6.74 4.77
N ILE A 37 -2.38 7.42 3.64
CA ILE A 37 -1.43 8.39 3.10
C ILE A 37 -1.28 9.60 4.03
N VAL A 38 -2.38 10.19 4.48
CA VAL A 38 -2.34 11.33 5.40
C VAL A 38 -1.60 10.94 6.68
N TRP A 39 -1.95 9.80 7.27
CA TRP A 39 -1.28 9.31 8.48
C TRP A 39 0.20 9.05 8.26
N MET A 40 0.57 8.40 7.16
CA MET A 40 1.96 8.18 6.77
C MET A 40 2.73 9.49 6.63
N THR A 41 2.13 10.49 5.98
CA THR A 41 2.78 11.80 5.77
C THR A 41 3.03 12.51 7.10
N LEU A 42 2.07 12.51 8.01
CA LEU A 42 2.22 13.06 9.35
C LEU A 42 3.29 12.32 10.16
N PHE A 43 3.29 10.98 10.11
CA PHE A 43 4.31 10.17 10.77
C PHE A 43 5.71 10.52 10.26
N HIS A 44 5.90 10.61 8.94
CA HIS A 44 7.19 10.94 8.33
C HIS A 44 7.60 12.40 8.57
N PHE A 45 6.64 13.31 8.67
CA PHE A 45 6.93 14.68 9.07
C PHE A 45 7.50 14.74 10.49
N CYS A 46 6.86 14.07 11.46
CA CYS A 46 7.36 13.95 12.83
C CYS A 46 8.74 13.25 12.88
N PHE A 47 8.92 12.18 12.10
CA PHE A 47 10.19 11.48 11.98
C PHE A 47 11.30 12.38 11.46
N ASN A 48 11.03 13.19 10.43
CA ASN A 48 11.99 14.11 9.86
C ASN A 48 12.32 15.27 10.84
N LEU A 49 11.33 15.80 11.60
CA LEU A 49 11.58 16.76 12.66
C LEU A 49 12.59 16.21 13.69
N ASN A 50 12.45 14.94 14.06
CA ASN A 50 13.40 14.27 14.94
C ASN A 50 14.78 14.09 14.28
N HIS A 51 14.82 13.69 13.00
CA HIS A 51 16.05 13.49 12.26
C HIS A 51 16.87 14.79 12.14
N PHE A 52 16.21 15.93 11.89
CA PHE A 52 16.84 17.24 11.78
C PHE A 52 17.08 17.92 13.15
N GLY A 53 16.75 17.25 14.26
CA GLY A 53 17.02 17.76 15.61
C GLY A 53 16.03 18.79 16.15
N TYR A 54 14.92 19.09 15.41
CA TYR A 54 13.88 20.01 15.87
C TYR A 54 13.02 19.43 17.01
N TRP A 55 12.99 18.11 17.09
CA TRP A 55 12.23 17.39 18.11
C TRP A 55 12.96 16.11 18.49
N LYS A 56 13.04 15.78 19.79
CA LYS A 56 13.75 14.59 20.29
C LYS A 56 12.75 13.53 20.71
N GLN A 57 12.63 12.45 19.92
CA GLN A 57 11.77 11.30 20.16
C GLN A 57 12.46 10.00 19.77
N ASN A 58 12.09 8.89 20.41
CA ASN A 58 12.62 7.59 20.05
C ASN A 58 11.67 6.82 19.12
N PHE A 59 11.79 7.05 17.83
CA PHE A 59 10.96 6.40 16.80
C PHE A 59 11.20 4.89 16.65
N TYR A 60 12.27 4.35 17.24
CA TYR A 60 12.65 2.97 17.04
C TYR A 60 12.16 2.03 18.13
N THR A 61 12.11 2.48 19.37
CA THR A 61 11.76 1.64 20.54
C THR A 61 10.49 2.08 21.28
N ASP A 62 10.09 3.36 21.14
CA ASP A 62 8.87 3.83 21.78
C ASP A 62 7.63 3.14 21.15
N PRO A 63 6.77 2.52 21.99
CA PRO A 63 5.57 1.82 21.55
C PRO A 63 4.65 2.68 20.69
N LEU A 64 4.47 3.97 21.00
CA LEU A 64 3.60 4.87 20.25
C LEU A 64 4.01 4.93 18.77
N TRP A 65 5.31 5.12 18.48
CA TRP A 65 5.83 5.26 17.13
C TRP A 65 5.90 3.92 16.40
N THR A 66 6.28 2.86 17.09
CA THR A 66 6.36 1.52 16.50
C THR A 66 4.98 0.96 16.13
N TRP A 67 3.94 1.21 16.96
CA TRP A 67 2.56 0.86 16.65
C TRP A 67 2.01 1.65 15.48
N GLN A 68 2.21 2.97 15.44
CA GLN A 68 1.77 3.80 14.32
C GLN A 68 2.36 3.30 13.00
N ARG A 69 3.66 3.07 12.94
CA ARG A 69 4.34 2.51 11.76
C ARG A 69 3.70 1.18 11.33
N THR A 70 3.48 0.28 12.29
CA THR A 70 2.86 -1.03 12.03
C THR A 70 1.46 -0.88 11.44
N ILE A 71 0.63 -0.01 12.01
CA ILE A 71 -0.74 0.23 11.53
C ILE A 71 -0.73 0.87 10.14
N ILE A 72 0.13 1.85 9.88
CA ILE A 72 0.25 2.51 8.58
C ILE A 72 0.60 1.49 7.50
N VAL A 73 1.63 0.66 7.71
CA VAL A 73 2.03 -0.38 6.75
C VAL A 73 0.92 -1.42 6.58
N SER A 74 0.26 -1.83 7.67
CA SER A 74 -0.89 -2.74 7.62
C SER A 74 -2.03 -2.18 6.76
N LEU A 75 -2.38 -0.91 6.91
CA LEU A 75 -3.42 -0.25 6.11
C LEU A 75 -3.06 -0.23 4.63
N PHE A 76 -1.82 0.10 4.27
CA PHE A 76 -1.37 0.09 2.88
C PHE A 76 -1.47 -1.29 2.24
N LEU A 77 -0.97 -2.31 2.92
CA LEU A 77 -0.97 -3.68 2.42
C LEU A 77 -2.37 -4.28 2.38
N PHE A 78 -3.18 -4.00 3.37
CA PHE A 78 -4.59 -4.38 3.38
C PHE A 78 -5.35 -3.73 2.21
N CYS A 79 -5.16 -2.42 1.97
CA CYS A 79 -5.73 -1.72 0.82
C CYS A 79 -5.22 -2.27 -0.52
N ALA A 80 -3.97 -2.71 -0.60
CA ALA A 80 -3.43 -3.35 -1.79
C ALA A 80 -4.12 -4.69 -2.06
N GLY A 81 -4.35 -5.50 -1.02
CA GLY A 81 -5.14 -6.74 -1.09
C GLY A 81 -6.59 -6.51 -1.50
N LEU A 82 -7.28 -5.52 -0.88
CA LEU A 82 -8.63 -5.09 -1.30
C LEU A 82 -8.66 -4.69 -2.78
N GLY A 83 -7.66 -3.92 -3.22
CA GLY A 83 -7.55 -3.50 -4.61
C GLY A 83 -7.39 -4.67 -5.58
N GLN A 84 -6.64 -5.72 -5.19
CA GLN A 84 -6.51 -6.94 -5.98
C GLN A 84 -7.82 -7.73 -6.04
N ALA A 85 -8.58 -7.83 -4.94
CA ALA A 85 -9.90 -8.46 -4.95
C ALA A 85 -10.84 -7.78 -5.96
N VAL A 86 -10.86 -6.44 -5.97
CA VAL A 86 -11.63 -5.65 -6.94
C VAL A 86 -11.13 -5.88 -8.38
N ALA A 87 -9.82 -5.91 -8.58
CA ALA A 87 -9.22 -6.13 -9.89
C ALA A 87 -9.59 -7.50 -10.47
N VAL A 88 -9.53 -8.56 -9.66
CA VAL A 88 -9.95 -9.92 -10.02
C VAL A 88 -11.45 -9.97 -10.30
N TYR A 89 -12.27 -9.42 -9.41
CA TYR A 89 -13.73 -9.37 -9.57
C TYR A 89 -14.16 -8.69 -10.88
N ARG A 90 -13.43 -7.64 -11.30
CA ARG A 90 -13.69 -6.92 -12.56
C ARG A 90 -13.08 -7.56 -13.79
N GLY A 91 -12.46 -8.72 -13.67
CA GLY A 91 -11.82 -9.40 -14.81
C GLY A 91 -10.66 -8.59 -15.39
N GLN A 92 -9.83 -7.95 -14.56
CA GLN A 92 -8.68 -7.20 -15.02
C GLN A 92 -7.79 -8.05 -15.93
N SER A 93 -7.52 -7.55 -17.15
CA SER A 93 -6.65 -8.23 -18.11
C SER A 93 -5.21 -8.37 -17.57
N THR A 94 -4.54 -9.44 -18.00
CA THR A 94 -3.16 -9.74 -17.65
C THR A 94 -2.22 -8.58 -18.02
N GLN A 95 -2.43 -7.96 -19.17
CA GLN A 95 -1.65 -6.80 -19.60
C GLN A 95 -1.77 -5.61 -18.62
N ARG A 96 -2.99 -5.26 -18.18
CA ARG A 96 -3.20 -4.18 -17.20
C ARG A 96 -2.62 -4.51 -15.84
N PHE A 97 -2.63 -5.79 -15.46
CA PHE A 97 -1.96 -6.23 -14.23
C PHE A 97 -0.45 -6.00 -14.31
N TRP A 98 0.21 -6.48 -15.37
CA TRP A 98 1.65 -6.32 -15.54
C TRP A 98 2.10 -4.87 -15.68
N GLN A 99 1.31 -4.02 -16.37
CA GLN A 99 1.59 -2.58 -16.45
C GLN A 99 1.60 -1.94 -15.05
N ARG A 100 0.60 -2.24 -14.21
CA ARG A 100 0.54 -1.72 -12.84
C ARG A 100 1.64 -2.28 -11.96
N TRP A 101 1.92 -3.56 -12.09
CA TRP A 101 3.02 -4.20 -11.38
C TRP A 101 4.36 -3.56 -11.74
N ALA A 102 4.63 -3.37 -13.03
CA ALA A 102 5.85 -2.73 -13.51
C ALA A 102 6.00 -1.29 -12.99
N GLN A 103 4.91 -0.52 -12.91
CA GLN A 103 4.93 0.81 -12.28
C GLN A 103 5.36 0.76 -10.82
N ILE A 104 4.83 -0.20 -10.03
CA ILE A 104 5.19 -0.35 -8.63
C ILE A 104 6.65 -0.80 -8.49
N ALA A 105 7.08 -1.77 -9.29
CA ALA A 105 8.46 -2.25 -9.30
C ALA A 105 9.45 -1.14 -9.69
N LEU A 106 9.12 -0.34 -10.70
CA LEU A 106 9.94 0.82 -11.09
C LEU A 106 10.02 1.85 -9.95
N CYS A 107 8.91 2.17 -9.31
CA CYS A 107 8.90 3.07 -8.15
C CYS A 107 9.74 2.50 -6.99
N ALA A 108 9.72 1.19 -6.75
CA ALA A 108 10.56 0.55 -5.76
C ALA A 108 12.05 0.73 -6.08
N LEU A 109 12.46 0.51 -7.34
CA LEU A 109 13.83 0.73 -7.79
C LEU A 109 14.26 2.21 -7.67
N LEU A 110 13.36 3.15 -7.99
CA LEU A 110 13.63 4.58 -7.80
C LEU A 110 13.84 4.94 -6.32
N VAL A 111 13.06 4.34 -5.41
CA VAL A 111 13.26 4.51 -3.95
C VAL A 111 14.60 3.94 -3.53
N THR A 112 15.01 2.77 -4.03
CA THR A 112 16.35 2.22 -3.76
C THR A 112 17.44 3.16 -4.26
N ALA A 113 17.38 3.61 -5.51
CA ALA A 113 18.39 4.49 -6.09
C ALA A 113 18.47 5.83 -5.34
N GLY A 114 17.33 6.46 -5.05
CA GLY A 114 17.27 7.72 -4.31
C GLY A 114 17.77 7.59 -2.87
N SER A 115 17.37 6.53 -2.16
CA SER A 115 17.84 6.29 -0.79
C SER A 115 19.32 5.88 -0.74
N TYR A 116 19.83 5.16 -1.71
CA TYR A 116 21.25 4.84 -1.82
C TYR A 116 22.10 6.10 -1.98
N TRP A 117 21.62 7.07 -2.77
CA TRP A 117 22.30 8.35 -2.95
C TRP A 117 22.28 9.19 -1.68
N MET A 118 21.16 9.21 -0.93
CA MET A 118 21.02 10.02 0.29
C MET A 118 21.61 9.36 1.54
N TYR A 119 21.42 8.04 1.68
CA TYR A 119 21.76 7.26 2.88
C TYR A 119 22.48 5.95 2.50
N PRO A 120 23.71 5.99 1.96
CA PRO A 120 24.39 4.79 1.41
C PRO A 120 24.61 3.68 2.42
N LYS A 121 24.65 3.97 3.73
CA LYS A 121 24.84 2.98 4.81
C LYS A 121 23.54 2.34 5.30
N SER A 122 22.38 2.96 5.01
CA SER A 122 21.06 2.52 5.46
C SER A 122 19.99 2.59 4.34
N PHE A 123 20.43 2.50 3.08
CA PHE A 123 19.53 2.60 1.93
C PHE A 123 18.43 1.53 1.94
N ILE A 124 17.35 1.83 1.24
CA ILE A 124 16.17 0.97 1.18
C ILE A 124 16.37 -0.06 0.07
N TYR A 125 16.74 -1.28 0.43
CA TYR A 125 16.86 -2.38 -0.52
C TYR A 125 15.61 -3.28 -0.56
N PHE A 126 14.80 -3.32 0.51
CA PHE A 126 13.54 -4.06 0.57
C PHE A 126 12.51 -3.35 1.46
N GLY A 127 12.01 -2.21 1.00
CA GLY A 127 10.95 -1.43 1.66
C GLY A 127 9.54 -1.84 1.23
N VAL A 128 8.54 -1.04 1.66
CA VAL A 128 7.11 -1.32 1.43
C VAL A 128 6.76 -1.53 -0.05
N LEU A 129 7.30 -0.73 -0.99
CA LEU A 129 7.03 -0.91 -2.42
C LEU A 129 7.61 -2.21 -2.98
N HIS A 130 8.81 -2.62 -2.52
CA HIS A 130 9.42 -3.90 -2.89
C HIS A 130 8.56 -5.06 -2.39
N GLY A 131 8.17 -4.99 -1.11
CA GLY A 131 7.25 -5.96 -0.52
C GLY A 131 5.93 -6.05 -1.29
N ILE A 132 5.30 -4.91 -1.63
CA ILE A 132 4.08 -4.87 -2.44
C ILE A 132 4.30 -5.52 -3.80
N ALA A 133 5.39 -5.23 -4.50
CA ALA A 133 5.67 -5.78 -5.82
C ALA A 133 5.73 -7.33 -5.79
N VAL A 134 6.43 -7.90 -4.81
CA VAL A 134 6.54 -9.36 -4.65
C VAL A 134 5.21 -9.96 -4.18
N MET A 135 4.60 -9.39 -3.14
CA MET A 135 3.35 -9.89 -2.56
C MET A 135 2.17 -9.82 -3.53
N LEU A 136 2.12 -8.81 -4.43
CA LEU A 136 1.08 -8.71 -5.46
C LEU A 136 1.07 -9.92 -6.39
N LEU A 137 2.24 -10.44 -6.77
CA LEU A 137 2.33 -11.65 -7.58
C LEU A 137 1.73 -12.83 -6.82
N ILE A 138 2.16 -13.04 -5.57
CA ILE A 138 1.67 -14.15 -4.74
C ILE A 138 0.16 -14.04 -4.56
N VAL A 139 -0.36 -12.86 -4.19
CA VAL A 139 -1.80 -12.63 -3.97
C VAL A 139 -2.60 -12.82 -5.26
N ARG A 140 -2.04 -12.46 -6.42
CA ARG A 140 -2.70 -12.70 -7.71
C ARG A 140 -2.82 -14.18 -8.03
N PHE A 141 -1.76 -14.97 -7.82
CA PHE A 141 -1.78 -16.41 -8.04
C PHE A 141 -2.66 -17.17 -7.05
N THR A 142 -2.75 -16.68 -5.81
CA THR A 142 -3.56 -17.29 -4.75
C THR A 142 -4.99 -16.72 -4.66
N ALA A 143 -5.41 -15.89 -5.62
CA ALA A 143 -6.72 -15.22 -5.60
C ALA A 143 -7.90 -16.20 -5.49
N ASN A 144 -7.77 -17.40 -6.03
CA ASN A 144 -8.82 -18.44 -6.04
C ASN A 144 -8.92 -19.24 -4.73
N TRP A 145 -8.05 -18.97 -3.73
CA TRP A 145 -8.08 -19.69 -2.46
C TRP A 145 -9.31 -19.34 -1.60
N GLY A 146 -10.01 -18.24 -1.88
CA GLY A 146 -11.25 -17.85 -1.20
C GLY A 146 -11.08 -17.74 0.31
N ARG A 147 -11.89 -18.52 1.08
CA ARG A 147 -11.84 -18.50 2.56
C ARG A 147 -10.49 -18.92 3.17
N TRP A 148 -9.71 -19.70 2.43
CA TRP A 148 -8.40 -20.16 2.90
C TRP A 148 -7.38 -19.03 3.04
N LEU A 149 -7.61 -17.89 2.38
CA LEU A 149 -6.77 -16.71 2.54
C LEU A 149 -6.78 -16.15 3.97
N TRP A 150 -7.89 -16.32 4.72
CA TRP A 150 -7.95 -15.93 6.13
C TRP A 150 -7.01 -16.78 6.97
N LEU A 151 -7.04 -18.10 6.78
CA LEU A 151 -6.18 -19.03 7.51
C LEU A 151 -4.71 -18.85 7.11
N ALA A 152 -4.41 -18.81 5.82
CA ALA A 152 -3.06 -18.59 5.31
C ALA A 152 -2.49 -17.26 5.81
N GLY A 153 -3.29 -16.19 5.80
CA GLY A 153 -2.89 -14.89 6.34
C GLY A 153 -2.55 -14.96 7.82
N GLY A 154 -3.40 -15.60 8.62
CA GLY A 154 -3.15 -15.80 10.05
C GLY A 154 -1.88 -16.61 10.33
N LEU A 155 -1.66 -17.70 9.57
CA LEU A 155 -0.45 -18.52 9.68
C LEU A 155 0.81 -17.73 9.37
N VAL A 156 0.82 -16.94 8.28
CA VAL A 156 2.00 -16.11 7.93
C VAL A 156 2.26 -15.03 8.97
N ILE A 157 1.22 -14.43 9.55
CA ILE A 157 1.40 -13.48 10.66
C ILE A 157 1.99 -14.18 11.89
N ALA A 158 1.48 -15.37 12.24
CA ALA A 158 2.00 -16.16 13.35
C ALA A 158 3.45 -16.63 13.11
N MET A 159 3.86 -16.89 11.88
CA MET A 159 5.24 -17.26 11.54
C MET A 159 6.27 -16.24 12.02
N LYS A 160 5.91 -14.95 12.14
CA LYS A 160 6.82 -13.93 12.68
C LYS A 160 7.17 -14.23 14.15
N ILE A 161 6.20 -14.63 14.95
CA ILE A 161 6.39 -14.98 16.36
C ILE A 161 7.20 -16.28 16.45
N ILE A 162 6.83 -17.28 15.64
CA ILE A 162 7.52 -18.56 15.55
C ILE A 162 9.00 -18.37 15.17
N ALA A 163 9.28 -17.50 14.18
CA ALA A 163 10.64 -17.23 13.73
C ALA A 163 11.51 -16.65 14.84
N VAL A 164 10.98 -15.69 15.61
CA VAL A 164 11.70 -15.09 16.74
C VAL A 164 12.04 -16.16 17.79
N TYR A 165 11.08 -17.02 18.12
CA TYR A 165 11.30 -18.14 19.07
C TYR A 165 12.29 -19.18 18.49
N ALA A 166 12.15 -19.54 17.22
CA ALA A 166 13.04 -20.50 16.57
C ALA A 166 14.51 -20.08 16.64
N HIS A 167 14.79 -18.78 16.43
CA HIS A 167 16.17 -18.26 16.55
C HIS A 167 16.75 -18.35 17.98
N SER A 168 15.92 -18.41 19.01
CA SER A 168 16.39 -18.60 20.39
C SER A 168 16.76 -20.06 20.70
N VAL A 169 16.17 -20.99 19.93
CA VAL A 169 16.38 -22.44 20.12
C VAL A 169 17.45 -22.98 19.14
N TRP A 170 17.47 -22.49 17.91
CA TRP A 170 18.34 -22.95 16.81
C TRP A 170 19.23 -21.82 16.30
N PRO A 171 20.47 -21.68 16.82
CA PRO A 171 21.41 -20.64 16.37
C PRO A 171 21.76 -20.73 14.88
N GLU A 172 21.65 -21.93 14.26
CA GLU A 172 21.89 -22.17 12.85
C GLU A 172 21.00 -21.31 11.95
N LEU A 173 19.82 -20.90 12.42
CA LEU A 173 18.92 -20.04 11.67
C LEU A 173 19.42 -18.59 11.52
N TYR A 174 20.57 -18.27 12.15
CA TYR A 174 21.10 -16.90 12.11
C TYR A 174 21.42 -16.41 10.69
N PHE A 175 21.63 -17.31 9.73
CA PHE A 175 21.84 -16.97 8.32
C PHE A 175 20.63 -16.23 7.71
N LEU A 176 19.42 -16.42 8.24
CA LEU A 176 18.21 -15.71 7.80
C LEU A 176 18.27 -14.20 8.03
N ASN A 177 19.15 -13.71 8.92
CA ASN A 177 19.37 -12.28 9.11
C ASN A 177 20.22 -11.64 8.00
N ASN A 178 20.88 -12.46 7.16
CA ASN A 178 21.68 -11.98 6.05
C ASN A 178 20.82 -11.22 5.03
N SER A 179 21.39 -10.22 4.35
CA SER A 179 20.72 -9.40 3.34
C SER A 179 20.12 -10.24 2.20
N SER A 180 20.68 -11.39 1.89
CA SER A 180 20.16 -12.32 0.87
C SER A 180 18.86 -13.00 1.26
N PHE A 181 18.54 -13.14 2.55
CA PHE A 181 17.38 -13.90 3.05
C PHE A 181 16.43 -13.08 3.90
N ASN A 182 16.87 -11.98 4.49
CA ASN A 182 16.07 -11.22 5.44
C ASN A 182 14.78 -10.64 4.83
N TRP A 183 14.72 -10.45 3.51
CA TRP A 183 13.50 -10.03 2.80
C TRP A 183 12.31 -11.00 2.99
N LEU A 184 12.58 -12.26 3.38
CA LEU A 184 11.56 -13.21 3.77
C LEU A 184 10.86 -12.81 5.08
N GLY A 185 11.56 -12.10 5.99
CA GLY A 185 11.00 -11.64 7.26
C GLY A 185 11.12 -12.64 8.42
N LEU A 186 11.76 -13.78 8.19
CA LEU A 186 12.04 -14.82 9.20
C LEU A 186 13.31 -14.48 10.01
N ILE A 187 13.36 -13.27 10.53
CA ILE A 187 14.52 -12.70 11.21
C ILE A 187 14.22 -12.42 12.69
N ASN A 188 15.26 -12.39 13.52
CA ASN A 188 15.20 -11.92 14.90
C ASN A 188 15.85 -10.55 15.10
N ARG A 189 16.63 -10.05 14.14
CA ARG A 189 17.24 -8.72 14.16
C ARG A 189 16.82 -7.91 12.94
N LYS A 190 16.28 -6.71 13.18
CA LYS A 190 15.92 -5.79 12.08
C LYS A 190 17.20 -5.34 11.37
N PRO A 191 17.27 -5.39 10.03
CA PRO A 191 18.40 -4.86 9.27
C PRO A 191 18.48 -3.33 9.39
N ILE A 192 19.68 -2.78 9.16
CA ILE A 192 19.91 -1.33 9.14
C ILE A 192 19.46 -0.82 7.77
N THR A 193 18.25 -0.25 7.73
CA THR A 193 17.67 0.34 6.53
C THR A 193 16.56 1.31 6.95
N GLU A 194 16.33 2.36 6.15
CA GLU A 194 15.32 3.39 6.42
C GLU A 194 13.88 2.87 6.29
N ASP A 195 13.64 1.93 5.36
CA ASP A 195 12.35 1.25 5.23
C ASP A 195 12.55 -0.26 5.06
N TYR A 196 11.71 -1.05 5.75
CA TYR A 196 11.79 -2.50 5.71
C TYR A 196 10.43 -3.14 5.88
N ALA A 197 9.95 -3.79 4.81
CA ALA A 197 8.68 -4.49 4.81
C ALA A 197 8.82 -5.88 4.15
N PRO A 198 9.34 -6.88 4.88
CA PRO A 198 9.56 -8.24 4.37
C PRO A 198 8.25 -8.98 4.10
N LEU A 199 8.33 -10.18 3.51
CA LEU A 199 7.14 -10.99 3.22
C LEU A 199 6.40 -11.39 4.50
N VAL A 200 7.10 -11.91 5.51
CA VAL A 200 6.54 -12.26 6.82
C VAL A 200 6.72 -11.06 7.76
N PRO A 201 5.68 -10.53 8.37
CA PRO A 201 4.27 -11.01 8.41
C PRO A 201 3.36 -10.36 7.33
N TRP A 202 3.87 -9.48 6.49
CA TRP A 202 3.09 -8.52 5.70
C TRP A 202 2.26 -9.16 4.58
N LEU A 203 2.70 -10.28 4.03
CA LEU A 203 1.89 -11.06 3.08
C LEU A 203 0.57 -11.53 3.71
N GLY A 204 0.61 -11.88 5.01
CA GLY A 204 -0.59 -12.26 5.74
C GLY A 204 -1.63 -11.14 5.79
N VAL A 205 -1.19 -9.90 6.05
CA VAL A 205 -2.06 -8.71 6.05
C VAL A 205 -2.64 -8.45 4.65
N MET A 206 -1.83 -8.62 3.59
CA MET A 206 -2.29 -8.44 2.23
C MET A 206 -3.30 -9.53 1.81
N TRP A 207 -3.10 -10.79 2.23
CA TRP A 207 -4.08 -11.86 2.05
C TRP A 207 -5.39 -11.58 2.79
N TRP A 208 -5.33 -11.04 4.00
CA TRP A 208 -6.53 -10.61 4.72
C TRP A 208 -7.27 -9.49 3.98
N GLY A 209 -6.55 -8.54 3.39
CA GLY A 209 -7.14 -7.52 2.52
C GLY A 209 -7.83 -8.13 1.30
N MET A 210 -7.21 -9.11 0.64
CA MET A 210 -7.81 -9.85 -0.49
C MET A 210 -9.07 -10.62 -0.06
N ALA A 211 -9.01 -11.35 1.05
CA ALA A 211 -10.14 -12.11 1.59
C ALA A 211 -11.31 -11.19 1.99
N ALA A 212 -11.01 -10.08 2.68
CA ALA A 212 -12.00 -9.07 3.05
C ALA A 212 -12.66 -8.45 1.81
N GLY A 213 -11.86 -8.13 0.78
CA GLY A 213 -12.35 -7.61 -0.48
C GLY A 213 -13.30 -8.58 -1.18
N GLN A 214 -12.93 -9.86 -1.28
CA GLN A 214 -13.79 -10.91 -1.84
C GLN A 214 -15.10 -11.06 -1.06
N TRP A 215 -15.01 -11.04 0.27
CA TRP A 215 -16.18 -11.13 1.14
C TRP A 215 -17.12 -9.92 0.98
N LEU A 216 -16.56 -8.70 0.95
CA LEU A 216 -17.32 -7.46 0.76
C LEU A 216 -18.03 -7.44 -0.61
N LEU A 217 -17.32 -7.81 -1.67
CA LEU A 217 -17.88 -7.87 -3.03
C LEU A 217 -19.01 -8.88 -3.15
N LYS A 218 -18.95 -9.98 -2.40
CA LYS A 218 -19.98 -11.03 -2.43
C LYS A 218 -21.18 -10.72 -1.54
N HIS A 219 -20.97 -10.16 -0.34
CA HIS A 219 -22.02 -10.07 0.68
C HIS A 219 -22.42 -8.64 1.07
N ARG A 220 -21.56 -7.65 0.85
CA ARG A 220 -21.74 -6.26 1.31
C ARG A 220 -21.29 -5.24 0.25
N MET A 221 -21.59 -5.49 -1.01
CA MET A 221 -21.19 -4.59 -2.11
C MET A 221 -21.72 -3.16 -1.91
N GLN A 222 -22.84 -2.98 -1.25
CA GLN A 222 -23.40 -1.67 -0.91
C GLN A 222 -22.42 -0.80 -0.08
N TRP A 223 -21.62 -1.39 0.80
CA TRP A 223 -20.63 -0.67 1.59
C TRP A 223 -19.49 -0.11 0.73
N LEU A 224 -19.12 -0.83 -0.32
CA LEU A 224 -18.13 -0.36 -1.28
C LEU A 224 -18.68 0.72 -2.23
N ARG A 225 -19.98 0.71 -2.46
CA ARG A 225 -20.70 1.66 -3.34
C ARG A 225 -21.32 2.83 -2.58
N CYS A 226 -21.16 2.88 -1.27
CA CYS A 226 -21.69 3.96 -0.46
C CYS A 226 -21.15 5.31 -0.96
N ALA A 227 -22.04 6.28 -1.12
CA ALA A 227 -21.63 7.64 -1.44
C ALA A 227 -20.86 8.21 -0.24
N LEU A 228 -19.67 8.70 -0.50
CA LEU A 228 -18.88 9.36 0.54
C LEU A 228 -19.45 10.74 0.84
N PRO A 229 -19.41 11.20 2.10
CA PRO A 229 -19.65 12.58 2.44
C PRO A 229 -18.74 13.50 1.61
N THR A 230 -19.22 14.69 1.25
CA THR A 230 -18.44 15.67 0.46
C THR A 230 -17.10 16.00 1.12
N ALA A 231 -17.05 16.04 2.45
CA ALA A 231 -15.82 16.22 3.23
C ALA A 231 -14.76 15.12 3.03
N ALA A 232 -15.15 13.90 2.63
CA ALA A 232 -14.24 12.81 2.37
C ALA A 232 -13.71 12.76 0.92
N ALA A 233 -14.28 13.57 0.01
CA ALA A 233 -13.87 13.60 -1.40
C ALA A 233 -12.38 13.95 -1.60
N PRO A 234 -11.77 14.92 -0.90
CA PRO A 234 -10.34 15.20 -1.02
C PRO A 234 -9.46 14.01 -0.59
N ILE A 235 -9.88 13.29 0.46
CA ILE A 235 -9.17 12.12 0.97
C ILE A 235 -9.22 10.98 -0.07
N ALA A 236 -10.39 10.72 -0.65
CA ALA A 236 -10.53 9.74 -1.72
C ALA A 236 -9.73 10.14 -2.96
N TRP A 237 -9.70 11.42 -3.31
CA TRP A 237 -8.86 11.93 -4.40
C TRP A 237 -7.37 11.65 -4.12
N LEU A 238 -6.89 11.97 -2.94
CA LEU A 238 -5.51 11.67 -2.52
C LEU A 238 -5.20 10.17 -2.62
N GLY A 239 -6.13 9.30 -2.20
CA GLY A 239 -5.98 7.85 -2.30
C GLY A 239 -5.83 7.34 -3.74
N ARG A 240 -6.38 8.05 -4.73
CA ARG A 240 -6.21 7.73 -6.17
C ARG A 240 -4.76 7.95 -6.63
N TRP A 241 -4.07 8.93 -6.05
CA TRP A 241 -2.69 9.31 -6.35
C TRP A 241 -1.68 8.69 -5.37
N SER A 242 -2.08 7.64 -4.67
CA SER A 242 -1.31 7.05 -3.57
C SER A 242 0.13 6.69 -3.94
N LEU A 243 0.39 6.15 -5.13
CA LEU A 243 1.74 5.77 -5.55
C LEU A 243 2.64 6.99 -5.79
N SER A 244 2.12 8.01 -6.47
CA SER A 244 2.84 9.27 -6.72
C SER A 244 3.13 10.00 -5.41
N TRP A 245 2.14 10.05 -4.51
CA TRP A 245 2.32 10.67 -3.20
C TRP A 245 3.36 9.92 -2.36
N TYR A 246 3.29 8.59 -2.35
CA TYR A 246 4.27 7.76 -1.65
C TYR A 246 5.69 8.04 -2.13
N LEU A 247 5.90 8.25 -3.43
CA LEU A 247 7.22 8.52 -4.00
C LEU A 247 7.72 9.93 -3.66
N LEU A 248 6.82 10.93 -3.67
CA LEU A 248 7.19 12.34 -3.61
C LEU A 248 7.19 12.92 -2.19
N HIS A 249 6.41 12.38 -1.24
CA HIS A 249 6.23 13.00 0.07
C HIS A 249 7.54 13.16 0.85
N GLN A 250 8.42 12.15 0.87
CA GLN A 250 9.69 12.23 1.59
C GLN A 250 10.66 13.23 0.98
N PRO A 251 10.97 13.23 -0.32
CA PRO A 251 11.78 14.27 -0.94
C PRO A 251 11.25 15.69 -0.68
N VAL A 252 9.94 15.88 -0.72
CA VAL A 252 9.30 17.18 -0.45
C VAL A 252 9.47 17.58 1.01
N LEU A 253 9.16 16.68 1.97
CA LEU A 253 9.29 16.97 3.39
C LEU A 253 10.75 17.28 3.79
N ILE A 254 11.69 16.50 3.29
CA ILE A 254 13.12 16.71 3.54
C ILE A 254 13.56 18.05 2.93
N GLY A 255 13.19 18.33 1.68
CA GLY A 255 13.54 19.58 1.00
C GLY A 255 13.01 20.81 1.73
N VAL A 256 11.77 20.78 2.23
CA VAL A 256 11.18 21.87 3.02
C VAL A 256 11.96 22.07 4.33
N LEU A 257 12.25 21.00 5.08
CA LEU A 257 12.94 21.09 6.36
C LEU A 257 14.41 21.52 6.22
N MET A 258 15.07 21.15 5.13
CA MET A 258 16.43 21.65 4.81
C MET A 258 16.44 23.12 4.42
N GLY A 259 15.35 23.64 3.84
CA GLY A 259 15.22 25.06 3.48
C GLY A 259 14.99 25.99 4.66
N VAL A 260 14.46 25.52 5.79
CA VAL A 260 14.16 26.34 6.97
C VAL A 260 15.41 27.04 7.54
N PRO A 261 16.55 26.38 7.79
CA PRO A 261 17.76 27.06 8.28
C PRO A 261 18.32 28.08 7.29
N LEU A 262 18.18 27.83 5.99
CA LEU A 262 18.65 28.77 4.96
C LEU A 262 17.84 30.08 4.98
N LEU A 263 16.51 29.98 5.19
CA LEU A 263 15.62 31.13 5.30
C LEU A 263 15.91 31.95 6.58
N THR A 264 16.20 31.31 7.71
CA THR A 264 16.57 32.02 8.94
C THR A 264 17.90 32.78 8.81
N LEU A 265 18.86 32.22 8.06
CA LEU A 265 20.15 32.90 7.78
C LEU A 265 20.01 34.08 6.80
N LEU A 266 18.99 34.09 5.93
CA LEU A 266 18.75 35.18 4.99
C LEU A 266 17.95 36.34 5.59
N VAL A 267 17.28 36.13 6.74
CA VAL A 267 16.44 37.11 7.43
C VAL A 267 17.14 37.70 8.67
N SER A 268 18.22 37.06 9.13
CA SER A 268 19.10 37.56 10.20
C SER A 268 20.20 38.47 9.64
#